data_516ebeefd29e1c22a15ac1fbdb72cb9e
#
_entry.id   516ebeefd29e1c22a15ac1fbdb72cb9e
#
_cell.length_a   1.000
_cell.length_b   1.000
_cell.length_c   1.000
_cell.angle_alpha   90.00
_cell.angle_beta   90.00
_cell.angle_gamma   90.00
#
_symmetry.space_group_name_H-M   'P 1'
#
loop_
_entity.id
_entity.type
_entity.pdbx_description
1 polymer ?
#
loop_
_entity_poly.entity_id
_entity_poly.type
_entity_poly.pdbx_seq_one_letter_code
_entity_poly.pdbx_strand_id
1 'polypeptide(L)'
;MPHEGAIRWPADTGPDLQTSEDIHSVATPAESTATETAANVSTTRLPANVKVHQLNQSQFNLEYNLDDFGATISEVQLWATADGGKTWEQWGVDFDKQSPFEVGIEREGTYGFKTIVTSTDPSSNTPPLPNSAADIWIKLDTTMPNLQPGIASHSIEAGIPEVLIRWTATDDNFGQRPIRLHYQTAKDATWHEISLAVPNTGIYRWNLAPNSSVDWKVKIEAIDQAGNVAKRIVSLPN
;
A
#
# COMPACT_ATOMS: atom_id res chain seq x y z
N MET A 1 36.60 2.26 -2.14
CA MET A 1 35.34 1.88 -1.47
C MET A 1 34.25 2.59 -2.24
N PRO A 2 33.24 1.92 -2.82
CA PRO A 2 32.12 2.61 -3.45
C PRO A 2 31.35 3.36 -2.34
N HIS A 3 31.10 4.64 -2.54
CA HIS A 3 30.23 5.42 -1.67
C HIS A 3 28.79 5.06 -1.97
N GLU A 4 28.05 4.57 -0.98
CA GLU A 4 26.62 4.31 -1.06
C GLU A 4 25.88 5.66 -1.03
N GLY A 5 25.12 5.97 -2.07
CA GLY A 5 24.20 7.11 -2.09
C GLY A 5 23.08 6.87 -1.08
N ALA A 6 22.84 7.80 -0.16
CA ALA A 6 21.73 7.68 0.80
C ALA A 6 20.41 7.98 0.09
N ILE A 7 19.56 6.97 -0.08
CA ILE A 7 18.17 7.14 -0.53
C ILE A 7 17.34 7.67 0.64
N ARG A 8 16.60 8.77 0.44
CA ARG A 8 15.65 9.33 1.40
C ARG A 8 14.24 9.21 0.85
N TRP A 9 13.30 8.86 1.71
CA TRP A 9 11.88 8.89 1.41
C TRP A 9 11.35 10.32 1.55
N PRO A 10 10.54 10.85 0.59
CA PRO A 10 9.89 12.14 0.78
C PRO A 10 9.02 12.11 2.04
N ALA A 11 9.02 13.21 2.80
CA ALA A 11 8.20 13.36 3.99
C ALA A 11 6.72 13.20 3.61
N ASP A 12 6.01 12.40 4.40
CA ASP A 12 4.62 11.96 4.26
C ASP A 12 3.67 13.13 3.92
N THR A 13 3.47 13.39 2.63
CA THR A 13 2.41 14.23 2.11
C THR A 13 1.35 13.31 1.54
N GLY A 14 0.29 13.10 2.32
CA GLY A 14 -0.85 12.29 1.93
C GLY A 14 -1.42 12.70 0.55
N PRO A 15 -1.98 11.75 -0.22
CA PRO A 15 -2.37 11.99 -1.59
C PRO A 15 -3.54 12.96 -1.70
N ASP A 16 -3.34 14.01 -2.48
CA ASP A 16 -4.39 14.92 -2.95
C ASP A 16 -5.19 14.19 -4.04
N LEU A 17 -6.48 14.01 -3.79
CA LEU A 17 -7.41 13.31 -4.69
C LEU A 17 -7.73 14.19 -5.89
N GLN A 18 -7.20 13.87 -7.06
CA GLN A 18 -7.75 14.34 -8.32
C GLN A 18 -8.40 13.19 -9.07
N THR A 19 -9.71 13.33 -9.24
CA THR A 19 -10.60 12.51 -10.08
C THR A 19 -10.35 12.83 -11.55
N SER A 20 -10.21 11.80 -12.39
CA SER A 20 -10.45 11.93 -13.83
C SER A 20 -11.38 10.83 -14.32
N GLU A 21 -12.43 11.27 -15.01
CA GLU A 21 -13.53 10.50 -15.58
C GLU A 21 -13.14 9.82 -16.90
N ASP A 22 -13.81 8.67 -17.12
CA ASP A 22 -14.24 8.01 -18.36
C ASP A 22 -13.42 8.05 -19.64
N ILE A 23 -13.09 6.86 -20.17
CA ILE A 23 -13.32 6.51 -21.57
C ILE A 23 -13.70 5.01 -21.69
N HIS A 24 -14.88 4.75 -22.26
CA HIS A 24 -15.36 3.44 -22.73
C HIS A 24 -14.60 2.98 -23.98
N SER A 25 -14.18 1.71 -24.01
CA SER A 25 -14.03 0.99 -25.26
C SER A 25 -14.33 -0.50 -25.08
N VAL A 26 -15.29 -1.00 -25.87
CA VAL A 26 -15.77 -2.37 -25.95
C VAL A 26 -14.85 -3.15 -26.91
N ALA A 27 -14.39 -4.34 -26.51
CA ALA A 27 -13.94 -5.37 -27.43
C ALA A 27 -14.20 -6.77 -26.85
N THR A 28 -14.86 -7.60 -27.65
CA THR A 28 -15.38 -8.96 -27.44
C THR A 28 -14.24 -10.01 -27.35
N PRO A 29 -14.43 -11.16 -26.66
CA PRO A 29 -13.36 -12.07 -26.28
C PRO A 29 -13.01 -13.09 -27.35
N ALA A 30 -11.74 -13.44 -27.43
CA ALA A 30 -11.25 -14.66 -28.07
C ALA A 30 -10.85 -15.66 -26.98
N GLU A 31 -11.47 -16.81 -26.98
CA GLU A 31 -11.11 -17.98 -26.16
C GLU A 31 -9.69 -18.43 -26.49
N SER A 32 -8.85 -18.48 -25.46
CA SER A 32 -7.59 -19.22 -25.49
C SER A 32 -7.47 -20.00 -24.19
N THR A 33 -7.56 -21.32 -24.31
CA THR A 33 -7.24 -22.28 -23.28
C THR A 33 -5.76 -22.19 -22.93
N ALA A 34 -5.44 -21.51 -21.85
CA ALA A 34 -4.11 -21.53 -21.24
C ALA A 34 -4.16 -22.35 -19.95
N THR A 35 -3.41 -23.42 -19.95
CA THR A 35 -3.10 -24.29 -18.81
C THR A 35 -2.55 -23.43 -17.67
N GLU A 36 -3.26 -23.36 -16.57
CA GLU A 36 -2.80 -22.73 -15.32
C GLU A 36 -1.61 -23.52 -14.79
N THR A 37 -0.42 -23.00 -15.05
CA THR A 37 0.76 -23.37 -14.27
C THR A 37 0.70 -22.53 -13.00
N ALA A 38 0.38 -23.16 -11.87
CA ALA A 38 0.42 -22.53 -10.56
C ALA A 38 1.79 -21.88 -10.35
N ALA A 39 1.84 -20.56 -10.41
CA ALA A 39 3.03 -19.79 -10.09
C ALA A 39 3.34 -20.00 -8.61
N ASN A 40 4.44 -20.70 -8.36
CA ASN A 40 5.02 -20.91 -7.05
C ASN A 40 5.39 -19.53 -6.50
N VAL A 41 4.59 -19.00 -5.59
CA VAL A 41 4.88 -17.73 -4.88
C VAL A 41 6.07 -18.04 -3.98
N SER A 42 7.27 -17.86 -4.50
CA SER A 42 8.50 -17.90 -3.71
C SER A 42 8.42 -16.80 -2.69
N THR A 43 8.21 -17.15 -1.42
CA THR A 43 8.27 -16.21 -0.32
C THR A 43 9.70 -15.67 -0.25
N THR A 44 9.92 -14.48 -0.79
CA THR A 44 11.22 -13.80 -0.77
C THR A 44 11.60 -13.54 0.68
N ARG A 45 12.63 -14.24 1.17
CA ARG A 45 13.12 -14.03 2.54
C ARG A 45 13.98 -12.77 2.55
N LEU A 46 13.43 -11.70 3.11
CA LEU A 46 14.15 -10.44 3.32
C LEU A 46 15.23 -10.60 4.41
N PRO A 47 16.29 -9.76 4.37
CA PRO A 47 17.23 -9.64 5.48
C PRO A 47 16.51 -9.29 6.79
N ALA A 48 17.06 -9.72 7.93
CA ALA A 48 16.44 -9.43 9.23
C ALA A 48 16.51 -7.92 9.53
N ASN A 49 15.43 -7.39 10.15
CA ASN A 49 15.33 -6.01 10.64
C ASN A 49 15.38 -4.91 9.56
N VAL A 50 15.01 -5.20 8.31
CA VAL A 50 14.87 -4.17 7.29
C VAL A 50 13.50 -3.51 7.38
N LYS A 51 13.48 -2.19 7.19
CA LYS A 51 12.23 -1.43 7.03
C LYS A 51 11.73 -1.61 5.60
N VAL A 52 10.48 -2.06 5.45
CA VAL A 52 9.80 -2.17 4.16
C VAL A 52 8.76 -1.07 4.05
N HIS A 53 8.85 -0.24 3.02
CA HIS A 53 7.86 0.77 2.71
C HIS A 53 6.73 0.14 1.90
N GLN A 54 5.49 0.33 2.36
CA GLN A 54 4.29 -0.18 1.69
C GLN A 54 3.78 0.88 0.71
N LEU A 55 3.47 0.49 -0.51
CA LEU A 55 2.92 1.36 -1.55
C LEU A 55 1.70 0.71 -2.21
N ASN A 56 0.70 1.53 -2.52
CA ASN A 56 -0.45 1.16 -3.33
C ASN A 56 -0.47 1.81 -4.73
N GLN A 57 0.63 2.41 -5.11
CA GLN A 57 0.83 3.02 -6.42
C GLN A 57 2.03 2.42 -7.11
N SER A 58 1.87 2.07 -8.38
CA SER A 58 2.92 1.45 -9.20
C SER A 58 4.01 2.40 -9.64
N GLN A 59 3.79 3.71 -9.52
CA GLN A 59 4.75 4.76 -9.85
C GLN A 59 5.08 5.57 -8.60
N PHE A 60 6.36 5.80 -8.37
CA PHE A 60 6.86 6.57 -7.22
C PHE A 60 8.25 7.12 -7.51
N ASN A 61 8.68 8.06 -6.65
CA ASN A 61 9.96 8.72 -6.77
C ASN A 61 10.93 8.22 -5.69
N LEU A 62 12.16 7.92 -6.08
CA LEU A 62 13.26 7.64 -5.16
C LEU A 62 14.21 8.84 -5.14
N GLU A 63 14.27 9.52 -4.00
CA GLU A 63 15.24 10.58 -3.79
C GLU A 63 16.62 9.99 -3.52
N TYR A 64 17.66 10.60 -4.09
CA TYR A 64 19.05 10.29 -3.84
C TYR A 64 19.86 11.57 -3.67
N ASN A 65 21.03 11.48 -3.02
CA ASN A 65 21.91 12.61 -2.78
C ASN A 65 23.29 12.36 -3.37
N LEU A 66 23.84 13.35 -4.06
CA LEU A 66 25.15 13.33 -4.69
C LEU A 66 26.16 14.27 -4.03
N ASP A 67 25.81 14.95 -2.94
CA ASP A 67 26.66 15.98 -2.30
C ASP A 67 28.02 15.45 -1.84
N ASP A 68 28.09 14.17 -1.49
CA ASP A 68 29.31 13.53 -1.01
C ASP A 68 30.24 13.02 -2.13
N PHE A 69 29.78 13.15 -3.39
CA PHE A 69 30.56 12.71 -4.56
C PHE A 69 31.38 13.85 -5.13
N GLY A 70 32.60 14.07 -4.58
CA GLY A 70 33.52 15.10 -5.06
C GLY A 70 34.15 14.85 -6.43
N ALA A 71 33.81 13.76 -7.12
CA ALA A 71 34.32 13.35 -8.42
C ALA A 71 33.35 13.73 -9.55
N THR A 72 33.86 13.75 -10.80
CA THR A 72 33.00 13.91 -11.99
C THR A 72 32.08 12.68 -12.13
N ILE A 73 30.81 12.86 -11.81
CA ILE A 73 29.78 11.82 -11.91
C ILE A 73 29.44 11.65 -13.39
N SER A 74 29.51 10.43 -13.92
CA SER A 74 29.10 10.12 -15.29
C SER A 74 27.59 9.83 -15.36
N GLU A 75 27.08 8.96 -14.49
CA GLU A 75 25.66 8.59 -14.44
C GLU A 75 25.29 8.07 -13.05
N VAL A 76 23.99 8.03 -12.78
CA VAL A 76 23.40 7.38 -11.60
C VAL A 76 22.61 6.17 -12.08
N GLN A 77 22.97 4.98 -11.62
CA GLN A 77 22.29 3.74 -11.97
C GLN A 77 21.39 3.31 -10.81
N LEU A 78 20.16 2.91 -11.12
CA LEU A 78 19.28 2.24 -10.17
C LEU A 78 19.29 0.74 -10.47
N TRP A 79 19.58 -0.05 -9.46
CA TRP A 79 19.54 -1.51 -9.49
C TRP A 79 18.42 -2.02 -8.61
N ALA A 80 17.75 -3.09 -9.05
CA ALA A 80 16.65 -3.71 -8.32
C ALA A 80 16.85 -5.20 -8.10
N THR A 81 16.25 -5.70 -7.04
CA THR A 81 16.15 -7.13 -6.72
C THR A 81 14.71 -7.47 -6.31
N ALA A 82 14.20 -8.59 -6.77
CA ALA A 82 12.92 -9.15 -6.37
C ALA A 82 13.06 -10.46 -5.55
N ASP A 83 14.27 -10.90 -5.28
CA ASP A 83 14.57 -12.20 -4.64
C ASP A 83 15.34 -12.09 -3.31
N GLY A 84 15.29 -10.91 -2.70
CA GLY A 84 15.94 -10.66 -1.41
C GLY A 84 17.43 -10.32 -1.51
N GLY A 85 17.88 -9.84 -2.67
CA GLY A 85 19.26 -9.43 -2.91
C GLY A 85 20.14 -10.54 -3.48
N LYS A 86 19.60 -11.69 -3.83
CA LYS A 86 20.38 -12.80 -4.42
C LYS A 86 20.83 -12.48 -5.83
N THR A 87 19.95 -11.84 -6.61
CA THR A 87 20.24 -11.32 -7.94
C THR A 87 19.87 -9.85 -8.04
N TRP A 88 20.59 -9.13 -8.90
CA TRP A 88 20.38 -7.71 -9.14
C TRP A 88 20.28 -7.46 -10.63
N GLU A 89 19.31 -6.65 -11.03
CA GLU A 89 19.09 -6.23 -12.40
C GLU A 89 19.17 -4.70 -12.47
N GLN A 90 19.77 -4.16 -13.53
CA GLN A 90 19.77 -2.73 -13.75
C GLN A 90 18.37 -2.28 -14.11
N TRP A 91 17.76 -1.48 -13.25
CA TRP A 91 16.40 -0.98 -13.41
C TRP A 91 16.32 0.22 -14.34
N GLY A 92 17.32 1.09 -14.23
CA GLY A 92 17.41 2.28 -15.07
C GLY A 92 18.68 3.07 -14.85
N VAL A 93 18.84 4.11 -15.65
CA VAL A 93 19.95 5.06 -15.58
C VAL A 93 19.39 6.48 -15.59
N ASP A 94 19.82 7.29 -14.65
CA ASP A 94 19.56 8.72 -14.64
C ASP A 94 20.74 9.48 -15.25
N PHE A 95 20.52 10.00 -16.44
CA PHE A 95 21.55 10.72 -17.21
C PHE A 95 21.64 12.19 -16.83
N ASP A 96 20.55 12.79 -16.32
CA ASP A 96 20.55 14.20 -15.93
C ASP A 96 21.09 14.41 -14.52
N LYS A 97 21.18 13.33 -13.73
CA LYS A 97 21.73 13.31 -12.38
C LYS A 97 20.99 14.26 -11.44
N GLN A 98 19.67 14.36 -11.64
CA GLN A 98 18.79 15.18 -10.83
C GLN A 98 17.81 14.29 -10.06
N SER A 99 17.93 14.29 -8.74
CA SER A 99 16.94 13.66 -7.88
C SER A 99 15.56 14.33 -8.05
N PRO A 100 14.44 13.56 -8.05
CA PRO A 100 14.33 12.14 -7.77
C PRO A 100 14.47 11.24 -9.01
N PHE A 101 14.77 9.94 -8.79
CA PHE A 101 14.66 8.90 -9.80
C PHE A 101 13.20 8.43 -9.90
N GLU A 102 12.59 8.53 -11.07
CA GLU A 102 11.22 8.04 -11.30
C GLU A 102 11.23 6.52 -11.50
N VAL A 103 10.46 5.80 -10.68
CA VAL A 103 10.38 4.33 -10.69
C VAL A 103 8.98 3.88 -11.00
N GLY A 104 8.85 2.95 -11.97
CA GLY A 104 7.61 2.23 -12.25
C GLY A 104 7.75 0.73 -11.97
N ILE A 105 6.84 0.14 -11.22
CA ILE A 105 6.77 -1.30 -10.95
C ILE A 105 5.48 -1.85 -11.56
N GLU A 106 5.57 -2.87 -12.43
CA GLU A 106 4.41 -3.42 -13.14
C GLU A 106 3.68 -4.51 -12.36
N ARG A 107 4.32 -5.14 -11.39
CA ARG A 107 3.76 -6.29 -10.66
C ARG A 107 3.86 -6.08 -9.16
N GLU A 108 2.83 -6.49 -8.45
CA GLU A 108 2.86 -6.56 -6.99
C GLU A 108 3.99 -7.46 -6.50
N GLY A 109 4.57 -7.10 -5.37
CA GLY A 109 5.70 -7.82 -4.80
C GLY A 109 6.59 -6.96 -3.93
N THR A 110 7.66 -7.56 -3.44
CA THR A 110 8.66 -6.88 -2.62
C THR A 110 9.95 -6.71 -3.40
N TYR A 111 10.41 -5.48 -3.51
CA TYR A 111 11.58 -5.08 -4.28
C TYR A 111 12.59 -4.38 -3.39
N GLY A 112 13.85 -4.72 -3.55
CA GLY A 112 14.96 -3.94 -2.99
C GLY A 112 15.57 -3.08 -4.09
N PHE A 113 15.87 -1.82 -3.79
CA PHE A 113 16.55 -0.92 -4.71
C PHE A 113 17.90 -0.50 -4.15
N LYS A 114 18.86 -0.33 -5.06
CA LYS A 114 20.20 0.15 -4.75
C LYS A 114 20.66 1.14 -5.81
N THR A 115 21.18 2.28 -5.35
CA THR A 115 21.73 3.32 -6.22
C THR A 115 23.22 3.13 -6.34
N ILE A 116 23.75 3.12 -7.56
CA ILE A 116 25.18 3.10 -7.89
C ILE A 116 25.50 4.40 -8.64
N VAL A 117 26.35 5.20 -8.04
CA VAL A 117 26.90 6.41 -8.68
C VAL A 117 28.20 6.02 -9.37
N THR A 118 28.22 6.21 -10.69
CA THR A 118 29.40 5.91 -11.51
C THR A 118 30.17 7.19 -11.80
N SER A 119 31.48 7.09 -11.82
CA SER A 119 32.36 8.19 -12.22
C SER A 119 33.04 7.90 -13.55
N THR A 120 33.82 8.85 -14.04
CA THR A 120 34.67 8.65 -15.23
C THR A 120 35.77 7.60 -15.00
N ASP A 121 35.99 7.17 -13.75
CA ASP A 121 36.88 6.04 -13.42
C ASP A 121 36.12 4.72 -13.61
N PRO A 122 36.51 3.84 -14.55
CA PRO A 122 35.83 2.57 -14.81
C PRO A 122 35.77 1.63 -13.60
N SER A 123 36.66 1.79 -12.61
CA SER A 123 36.67 0.96 -11.41
C SER A 123 35.46 1.21 -10.48
N SER A 124 34.75 2.33 -10.65
CA SER A 124 33.56 2.67 -9.87
C SER A 124 32.26 2.04 -10.40
N ASN A 125 32.29 1.43 -11.59
CA ASN A 125 31.09 0.94 -12.30
C ASN A 125 30.81 -0.55 -12.01
N THR A 126 30.90 -0.97 -10.75
CA THR A 126 30.67 -2.37 -10.39
C THR A 126 29.20 -2.59 -10.01
N PRO A 127 28.48 -3.51 -10.68
CA PRO A 127 27.13 -3.91 -10.28
C PRO A 127 27.08 -4.38 -8.82
N PRO A 128 25.92 -4.31 -8.16
CA PRO A 128 25.75 -4.89 -6.82
C PRO A 128 26.08 -6.37 -6.84
N LEU A 129 26.88 -6.82 -5.87
CA LEU A 129 27.21 -8.24 -5.73
C LEU A 129 26.00 -9.02 -5.19
N PRO A 130 25.89 -10.32 -5.48
CA PRO A 130 24.90 -11.17 -4.84
C PRO A 130 24.93 -11.04 -3.32
N ASN A 131 23.77 -10.92 -2.71
CA ASN A 131 23.56 -10.66 -1.28
C ASN A 131 24.05 -9.28 -0.78
N SER A 132 24.28 -8.32 -1.67
CA SER A 132 24.43 -6.92 -1.26
C SER A 132 23.17 -6.43 -0.58
N ALA A 133 23.32 -5.50 0.38
CA ALA A 133 22.18 -4.84 1.00
C ALA A 133 21.51 -3.88 0.00
N ALA A 134 20.19 -3.87 -0.02
CA ALA A 134 19.43 -2.81 -0.68
C ALA A 134 19.46 -1.54 0.18
N ASP A 135 19.43 -0.38 -0.48
CA ASP A 135 19.34 0.91 0.21
C ASP A 135 17.92 1.14 0.74
N ILE A 136 16.92 0.63 0.01
CA ILE A 136 15.51 0.70 0.39
C ILE A 136 14.76 -0.57 -0.04
N TRP A 137 13.78 -0.98 0.78
CA TRP A 137 12.84 -2.04 0.44
C TRP A 137 11.44 -1.50 0.30
N ILE A 138 10.76 -1.87 -0.79
CA ILE A 138 9.41 -1.46 -1.14
C ILE A 138 8.56 -2.70 -1.37
N LYS A 139 7.37 -2.73 -0.76
CA LYS A 139 6.32 -3.70 -1.10
C LYS A 139 5.21 -2.95 -1.82
N LEU A 140 5.03 -3.28 -3.12
CA LEU A 140 3.90 -2.83 -3.90
C LEU A 140 2.72 -3.77 -3.67
N ASP A 141 1.59 -3.21 -3.27
CA ASP A 141 0.32 -3.91 -3.11
C ASP A 141 -0.80 -2.95 -3.53
N THR A 142 -1.42 -3.20 -4.67
CA THR A 142 -2.50 -2.41 -5.24
C THR A 142 -3.87 -3.08 -5.06
N THR A 143 -3.87 -4.27 -4.46
CA THR A 143 -5.08 -5.07 -4.23
C THR A 143 -5.91 -4.50 -3.11
N MET A 144 -7.17 -4.22 -3.38
CA MET A 144 -8.09 -3.71 -2.35
C MET A 144 -8.59 -4.85 -1.46
N PRO A 145 -8.76 -4.60 -0.15
CA PRO A 145 -9.41 -5.54 0.75
C PRO A 145 -10.79 -5.99 0.25
N ASN A 146 -11.10 -7.26 0.39
CA ASN A 146 -12.45 -7.77 0.16
C ASN A 146 -13.28 -7.55 1.42
N LEU A 147 -14.22 -6.60 1.37
CA LEU A 147 -15.10 -6.23 2.48
C LEU A 147 -16.55 -6.54 2.14
N GLN A 148 -17.18 -7.38 2.93
CA GLN A 148 -18.60 -7.67 2.87
C GLN A 148 -19.28 -7.18 4.16
N PRO A 149 -20.27 -6.29 4.09
CA PRO A 149 -21.01 -5.88 5.26
C PRO A 149 -21.94 -7.00 5.71
N GLY A 150 -22.00 -7.22 7.00
CA GLY A 150 -23.06 -8.01 7.63
C GLY A 150 -24.28 -7.16 7.96
N ILE A 151 -25.26 -7.76 8.62
CA ILE A 151 -26.44 -7.05 9.10
C ILE A 151 -26.05 -6.23 10.32
N ALA A 152 -26.29 -4.91 10.28
CA ALA A 152 -26.27 -4.10 11.48
C ALA A 152 -27.66 -4.23 12.18
N SER A 153 -27.67 -4.49 13.47
CA SER A 153 -28.91 -4.64 14.25
C SER A 153 -28.87 -3.73 15.47
N HIS A 154 -30.05 -3.20 15.80
CA HIS A 154 -30.27 -2.45 17.04
C HIS A 154 -30.86 -3.39 18.10
N SER A 155 -30.37 -3.29 19.32
CA SER A 155 -30.90 -4.03 20.48
C SER A 155 -30.82 -3.17 21.73
N ILE A 156 -31.53 -3.59 22.79
CA ILE A 156 -31.41 -3.02 24.12
C ILE A 156 -30.91 -4.13 25.02
N GLU A 157 -29.67 -4.01 25.51
CA GLU A 157 -29.06 -4.94 26.44
C GLU A 157 -28.91 -4.27 27.81
N ALA A 158 -29.48 -4.85 28.84
CA ALA A 158 -29.49 -4.30 30.20
C ALA A 158 -29.98 -2.85 30.31
N GLY A 159 -30.90 -2.43 29.43
CA GLY A 159 -31.42 -1.06 29.38
C GLY A 159 -30.57 -0.07 28.59
N ILE A 160 -29.46 -0.50 27.99
CA ILE A 160 -28.57 0.32 27.15
C ILE A 160 -28.86 0.01 25.70
N PRO A 161 -29.24 1.00 24.88
CA PRO A 161 -29.38 0.80 23.43
C PRO A 161 -28.01 0.54 22.80
N GLU A 162 -27.93 -0.50 21.99
CA GLU A 162 -26.72 -0.98 21.33
C GLU A 162 -26.94 -1.19 19.83
N VAL A 163 -25.93 -0.85 19.02
CA VAL A 163 -25.87 -1.24 17.61
C VAL A 163 -24.78 -2.30 17.47
N LEU A 164 -25.16 -3.45 16.92
CA LEU A 164 -24.26 -4.52 16.59
C LEU A 164 -23.87 -4.46 15.12
N ILE A 165 -22.65 -4.05 14.84
CA ILE A 165 -22.11 -3.91 13.49
C ILE A 165 -21.34 -5.19 13.14
N ARG A 166 -21.65 -5.81 11.99
CA ARG A 166 -20.99 -7.01 11.50
C ARG A 166 -20.37 -6.82 10.13
N TRP A 167 -19.27 -7.52 9.87
CA TRP A 167 -18.59 -7.55 8.57
C TRP A 167 -17.82 -8.86 8.41
N THR A 168 -17.45 -9.14 7.16
CA THR A 168 -16.36 -10.06 6.81
C THR A 168 -15.37 -9.29 5.97
N ALA A 169 -14.11 -9.29 6.36
CA ALA A 169 -13.04 -8.66 5.60
C ALA A 169 -11.85 -9.61 5.49
N THR A 170 -11.27 -9.68 4.28
CA THR A 170 -10.08 -10.49 4.00
C THR A 170 -9.11 -9.71 3.16
N ASP A 171 -7.84 -9.83 3.48
CA ASP A 171 -6.72 -9.27 2.76
C ASP A 171 -5.41 -9.88 3.27
N ASP A 172 -4.43 -10.09 2.37
CA ASP A 172 -3.13 -10.67 2.73
C ASP A 172 -2.18 -9.66 3.39
N ASN A 173 -2.56 -8.37 3.37
CA ASN A 173 -1.73 -7.27 3.85
C ASN A 173 -2.37 -6.46 4.99
N PHE A 174 -3.33 -7.04 5.70
CA PHE A 174 -3.92 -6.36 6.85
C PHE A 174 -2.93 -6.12 7.99
N GLY A 175 -3.02 -4.92 8.59
CA GLY A 175 -2.43 -4.64 9.89
C GLY A 175 -3.26 -5.22 11.05
N GLN A 176 -2.86 -4.92 12.27
CA GLN A 176 -3.53 -5.43 13.48
C GLN A 176 -4.96 -4.89 13.66
N ARG A 177 -5.23 -3.67 13.20
CA ARG A 177 -6.49 -2.94 13.39
C ARG A 177 -6.94 -2.27 12.09
N PRO A 178 -7.34 -3.07 11.07
CA PRO A 178 -7.56 -2.56 9.73
C PRO A 178 -8.94 -1.92 9.53
N ILE A 179 -9.83 -1.97 10.52
CA ILE A 179 -11.23 -1.55 10.36
C ILE A 179 -11.46 -0.17 10.96
N ARG A 180 -12.14 0.69 10.20
CA ARG A 180 -12.67 1.98 10.66
C ARG A 180 -14.18 2.01 10.56
N LEU A 181 -14.83 2.57 11.55
CA LEU A 181 -16.28 2.64 11.66
C LEU A 181 -16.71 4.08 11.84
N HIS A 182 -17.70 4.48 11.04
CA HIS A 182 -18.31 5.81 11.11
C HIS A 182 -19.83 5.67 11.06
N TYR A 183 -20.52 6.69 11.54
CA TYR A 183 -21.98 6.77 11.42
C TYR A 183 -22.42 8.11 10.83
N GLN A 184 -23.64 8.11 10.31
CA GLN A 184 -24.36 9.27 9.81
C GLN A 184 -25.81 9.16 10.21
N THR A 185 -26.45 10.25 10.60
CA THR A 185 -27.88 10.28 10.92
C THR A 185 -28.68 10.88 9.78
N ALA A 186 -30.01 10.66 9.74
CA ALA A 186 -30.87 11.32 8.77
C ALA A 186 -30.90 12.85 8.89
N LYS A 187 -30.59 13.38 10.07
CA LYS A 187 -30.61 14.82 10.35
C LYS A 187 -29.26 15.50 10.10
N ASP A 188 -28.19 14.74 10.06
CA ASP A 188 -26.82 15.23 9.84
C ASP A 188 -26.12 14.36 8.81
N ALA A 189 -25.88 14.93 7.64
CA ALA A 189 -25.21 14.26 6.53
C ALA A 189 -23.68 14.10 6.73
N THR A 190 -23.14 14.58 7.85
CA THR A 190 -21.72 14.43 8.20
C THR A 190 -21.44 13.03 8.72
N TRP A 191 -20.31 12.45 8.31
CA TRP A 191 -19.82 11.19 8.87
C TRP A 191 -19.08 11.46 10.18
N HIS A 192 -19.56 10.84 11.26
CA HIS A 192 -18.97 10.90 12.59
C HIS A 192 -18.23 9.60 12.90
N GLU A 193 -17.16 9.70 13.67
CA GLU A 193 -16.37 8.56 14.09
C GLU A 193 -17.14 7.71 15.12
N ILE A 194 -17.12 6.40 14.93
CA ILE A 194 -17.43 5.40 15.96
C ILE A 194 -16.10 4.86 16.51
N SER A 195 -15.19 4.42 15.64
CA SER A 195 -13.84 3.98 15.98
C SER A 195 -12.94 3.93 14.76
N LEU A 196 -11.70 4.42 14.86
CA LEU A 196 -10.72 4.47 13.77
C LEU A 196 -9.74 3.28 13.75
N ALA A 197 -9.79 2.39 14.74
CA ALA A 197 -8.81 1.31 14.84
C ALA A 197 -9.43 0.09 15.52
N VAL A 198 -10.20 -0.71 14.75
CA VAL A 198 -10.86 -1.92 15.22
C VAL A 198 -10.14 -3.15 14.68
N PRO A 199 -9.84 -4.16 15.51
CA PRO A 199 -9.35 -5.45 15.02
C PRO A 199 -10.38 -6.11 14.09
N ASN A 200 -9.91 -6.89 13.12
CA ASN A 200 -10.78 -7.59 12.17
C ASN A 200 -11.43 -8.84 12.81
N THR A 201 -12.28 -8.62 13.81
CA THR A 201 -13.02 -9.69 14.51
C THR A 201 -14.37 -10.01 13.86
N GLY A 202 -14.78 -9.24 12.86
CA GLY A 202 -16.06 -9.39 12.19
C GLY A 202 -17.26 -8.80 12.94
N ILE A 203 -17.03 -8.20 14.12
CA ILE A 203 -18.11 -7.68 14.97
C ILE A 203 -17.64 -6.50 15.83
N TYR A 204 -18.49 -5.50 15.98
CA TYR A 204 -18.32 -4.38 16.90
C TYR A 204 -19.63 -4.02 17.59
N ARG A 205 -19.58 -3.84 18.91
CA ARG A 205 -20.71 -3.39 19.73
C ARG A 205 -20.58 -1.91 20.00
N TRP A 206 -21.54 -1.14 19.54
CA TRP A 206 -21.55 0.31 19.70
C TRP A 206 -22.70 0.74 20.62
N ASN A 207 -22.38 1.12 21.84
CA ASN A 207 -23.34 1.61 22.80
C ASN A 207 -23.78 3.03 22.44
N LEU A 208 -25.08 3.23 22.43
CA LEU A 208 -25.70 4.52 22.12
C LEU A 208 -26.08 5.26 23.41
N ALA A 209 -26.18 6.60 23.31
CA ALA A 209 -26.79 7.36 24.36
C ALA A 209 -28.28 6.98 24.50
N PRO A 210 -28.88 7.03 25.69
CA PRO A 210 -30.31 6.84 25.87
C PRO A 210 -31.12 7.77 24.97
N ASN A 211 -32.21 7.26 24.39
CA ASN A 211 -33.09 8.00 23.48
C ASN A 211 -32.45 8.44 22.15
N SER A 212 -31.35 7.80 21.73
CA SER A 212 -30.78 8.02 20.41
C SER A 212 -31.76 7.60 19.30
N SER A 213 -31.80 8.36 18.21
CA SER A 213 -32.55 7.99 17.00
C SER A 213 -31.99 6.70 16.42
N VAL A 214 -32.82 5.87 15.82
CA VAL A 214 -32.43 4.59 15.18
C VAL A 214 -32.23 4.72 13.67
N ASP A 215 -32.48 5.87 13.09
CA ASP A 215 -32.33 6.09 11.63
C ASP A 215 -30.89 6.51 11.32
N TRP A 216 -30.02 5.52 11.22
CA TRP A 216 -28.58 5.70 11.05
C TRP A 216 -28.05 4.89 9.86
N LYS A 217 -27.00 5.43 9.24
CA LYS A 217 -26.13 4.72 8.33
C LYS A 217 -24.79 4.47 9.01
N VAL A 218 -24.28 3.28 8.83
CA VAL A 218 -22.93 2.91 9.30
C VAL A 218 -22.05 2.69 8.08
N LYS A 219 -20.89 3.35 8.06
CA LYS A 219 -19.86 3.15 7.09
C LYS A 219 -18.77 2.29 7.71
N ILE A 220 -18.43 1.19 7.06
CA ILE A 220 -17.34 0.28 7.41
C ILE A 220 -16.26 0.47 6.35
N GLU A 221 -15.04 0.73 6.79
CA GLU A 221 -13.85 0.80 5.93
C GLU A 221 -12.85 -0.26 6.39
N ALA A 222 -12.33 -1.04 5.43
CA ALA A 222 -11.22 -1.96 5.63
C ALA A 222 -9.99 -1.40 4.92
N ILE A 223 -8.88 -1.25 5.63
CA ILE A 223 -7.67 -0.58 5.16
C ILE A 223 -6.50 -1.53 5.38
N ASP A 224 -5.74 -1.81 4.33
CA ASP A 224 -4.52 -2.59 4.41
C ASP A 224 -3.29 -1.73 4.81
N GLN A 225 -2.12 -2.36 4.87
CA GLN A 225 -0.86 -1.68 5.23
C GLN A 225 -0.30 -0.81 4.09
N ALA A 226 -0.70 -1.07 2.83
CA ALA A 226 -0.32 -0.25 1.68
C ALA A 226 -1.22 0.99 1.54
N GLY A 227 -2.36 1.03 2.25
CA GLY A 227 -3.32 2.12 2.22
C GLY A 227 -4.46 1.90 1.23
N ASN A 228 -4.65 0.70 0.67
CA ASN A 228 -5.84 0.39 -0.12
C ASN A 228 -7.06 0.32 0.79
N VAL A 229 -8.19 0.89 0.34
CA VAL A 229 -9.39 1.05 1.17
C VAL A 229 -10.62 0.50 0.49
N ALA A 230 -11.23 -0.51 1.08
CA ALA A 230 -12.58 -0.95 0.73
C ALA A 230 -13.62 -0.29 1.66
N LYS A 231 -14.73 0.19 1.10
CA LYS A 231 -15.79 0.89 1.85
C LYS A 231 -17.14 0.24 1.61
N ARG A 232 -17.94 0.12 2.67
CA ARG A 232 -19.35 -0.31 2.58
C ARG A 232 -20.19 0.52 3.53
N ILE A 233 -21.42 0.81 3.09
CA ILE A 233 -22.41 1.54 3.89
C ILE A 233 -23.62 0.62 4.09
N VAL A 234 -24.05 0.50 5.33
CA VAL A 234 -25.27 -0.23 5.71
C VAL A 234 -26.23 0.72 6.40
N SER A 235 -27.52 0.61 6.11
CA SER A 235 -28.57 1.28 6.86
C SER A 235 -29.04 0.35 7.98
N LEU A 236 -29.32 0.92 9.15
CA LEU A 236 -29.98 0.15 10.20
C LEU A 236 -31.45 -0.07 9.78
N PRO A 237 -31.97 -1.29 9.90
CA PRO A 237 -33.40 -1.51 9.72
C PRO A 237 -34.16 -0.80 10.85
N ASN A 238 -35.26 -0.15 10.47
CA ASN A 238 -36.23 0.44 11.41
C ASN A 238 -36.90 -0.64 12.25
#